data_9debb47b176c7a38465c8577dbc0bc92
#
_entry.id   9debb47b176c7a38465c8577dbc0bc92
#
_cell.length_a   1.000
_cell.length_b   1.000
_cell.length_c   1.000
_cell.angle_alpha   90.00
_cell.angle_beta   90.00
_cell.angle_gamma   90.00
#
_symmetry.space_group_name_H-M   'P 1'
#
loop_
_entity.id
_entity.type
_entity.pdbx_description
1 polymer ?
#
loop_
_entity_poly.entity_id
_entity_poly.type
_entity_poly.pdbx_seq_one_letter_code
_entity_poly.pdbx_strand_id
1 'polypeptide(L)'
;QEMVPGLKDREDELWSPIFALAEFIDGYRVASDPGIADAALLSSKMIKLAFVCRARTQEDALEENPDQRILAALLEFLDENDPILDQDGKLTEFHVSDTVLTYIRERDGLDWVTKHYLGKALAKLQILKDRKNDRPYLRVEGNRLIRSGKQVLCYRLSPDRVNDVAERYAIRGTDSISEAEKP
;
A
#
# COMPACT_ATOMS: atom_id res chain seq x y z
N GLN A 1 -13.27 18.73 10.46
CA GLN A 1 -12.22 18.58 11.49
C GLN A 1 -12.21 17.11 11.86
N GLU A 2 -11.13 16.40 11.57
CA GLU A 2 -11.00 14.99 11.95
C GLU A 2 -11.10 14.89 13.48
N MET A 3 -12.02 14.06 13.95
CA MET A 3 -12.23 13.84 15.38
C MET A 3 -11.13 12.97 15.98
N VAL A 4 -10.61 12.04 15.17
CA VAL A 4 -9.47 11.20 15.54
C VAL A 4 -8.42 11.29 14.42
N PRO A 5 -7.21 11.81 14.73
CA PRO A 5 -6.14 11.87 13.75
C PRO A 5 -5.85 10.51 13.12
N GLY A 6 -5.91 10.41 11.80
CA GLY A 6 -5.61 9.20 11.05
C GLY A 6 -6.80 8.32 10.68
N LEU A 7 -8.02 8.60 11.15
CA LEU A 7 -9.25 8.05 10.57
C LEU A 7 -9.74 9.03 9.50
N LYS A 8 -10.11 8.54 8.32
CA LYS A 8 -10.53 9.37 7.19
C LYS A 8 -11.95 9.02 6.75
N ASP A 9 -12.67 10.04 6.31
CA ASP A 9 -13.97 9.94 5.63
C ASP A 9 -14.99 9.05 6.35
N ARG A 10 -15.38 7.94 5.73
CA ARG A 10 -16.42 7.04 6.23
C ARG A 10 -16.09 6.40 7.58
N GLU A 11 -14.81 6.17 7.87
CA GLU A 11 -14.39 5.60 9.17
C GLU A 11 -14.60 6.63 10.28
N ASP A 12 -14.25 7.89 10.04
CA ASP A 12 -14.47 8.97 11.01
C ASP A 12 -15.97 9.18 11.27
N GLU A 13 -16.82 9.12 10.24
CA GLU A 13 -18.28 9.17 10.38
C GLU A 13 -18.83 8.03 11.25
N LEU A 14 -18.33 6.81 11.09
CA LEU A 14 -18.78 5.64 11.84
C LEU A 14 -18.37 5.68 13.32
N TRP A 15 -17.14 6.15 13.58
CA TRP A 15 -16.58 6.15 14.91
C TRP A 15 -16.89 7.43 15.72
N SER A 16 -17.18 8.55 15.08
CA SER A 16 -17.46 9.83 15.73
C SER A 16 -18.55 9.77 16.82
N PRO A 17 -19.69 9.10 16.61
CA PRO A 17 -20.71 9.00 17.67
C PRO A 17 -20.22 8.19 18.89
N ILE A 18 -19.38 7.18 18.65
CA ILE A 18 -18.82 6.30 19.69
C ILE A 18 -17.80 7.07 20.51
N PHE A 19 -16.95 7.87 19.86
CA PHE A 19 -15.98 8.74 20.54
C PHE A 19 -16.67 9.81 21.37
N ALA A 20 -17.67 10.50 20.80
CA ALA A 20 -18.42 11.51 21.53
C ALA A 20 -19.08 10.95 22.81
N LEU A 21 -19.63 9.73 22.73
CA LEU A 21 -20.19 9.06 23.89
C LEU A 21 -19.10 8.67 24.91
N ALA A 22 -17.97 8.17 24.43
CA ALA A 22 -16.85 7.81 25.30
C ALA A 22 -16.28 9.02 26.04
N GLU A 23 -16.08 10.15 25.36
CA GLU A 23 -15.63 11.40 25.95
C GLU A 23 -16.62 11.94 26.98
N PHE A 24 -17.93 11.86 26.70
CA PHE A 24 -18.97 12.25 27.64
C PHE A 24 -18.90 11.42 28.93
N ILE A 25 -18.77 10.10 28.83
CA ILE A 25 -18.61 9.19 29.97
C ILE A 25 -17.32 9.50 30.74
N ASP A 26 -16.22 9.71 30.03
CA ASP A 26 -14.94 10.01 30.65
C ASP A 26 -14.95 11.34 31.39
N GLY A 27 -15.71 12.34 30.89
CA GLY A 27 -15.94 13.61 31.61
C GLY A 27 -16.52 13.41 32.99
N TYR A 28 -17.49 12.51 33.18
CA TYR A 28 -18.03 12.16 34.50
C TYR A 28 -17.01 11.42 35.38
N ARG A 29 -16.23 10.50 34.78
CA ARG A 29 -15.21 9.72 35.51
C ARG A 29 -14.09 10.59 36.02
N VAL A 30 -13.57 11.48 35.19
CA VAL A 30 -12.52 12.44 35.57
C VAL A 30 -13.02 13.43 36.63
N ALA A 31 -14.29 13.88 36.56
CA ALA A 31 -14.89 14.73 37.56
C ALA A 31 -15.02 14.01 38.92
N SER A 32 -15.20 12.69 38.93
CA SER A 32 -15.31 11.87 40.16
C SER A 32 -13.96 11.42 40.68
N ASP A 33 -12.96 11.21 39.81
CA ASP A 33 -11.59 10.81 40.14
C ASP A 33 -10.58 11.55 39.22
N PRO A 34 -10.09 12.74 39.68
CA PRO A 34 -9.14 13.52 38.89
C PRO A 34 -7.76 12.84 38.67
N GLY A 35 -7.47 11.78 39.37
CA GLY A 35 -6.22 11.04 39.26
C GLY A 35 -6.27 9.89 38.23
N ILE A 36 -7.38 9.76 37.48
CA ILE A 36 -7.51 8.68 36.50
C ILE A 36 -6.50 8.82 35.37
N ALA A 37 -5.74 7.78 35.09
CA ALA A 37 -4.76 7.80 33.99
C ALA A 37 -5.44 7.81 32.63
N ASP A 38 -4.91 8.56 31.66
CA ASP A 38 -5.45 8.64 30.29
C ASP A 38 -5.66 7.28 29.65
N ALA A 39 -4.73 6.33 29.86
CA ALA A 39 -4.86 4.97 29.33
C ALA A 39 -6.04 4.17 29.91
N ALA A 40 -6.61 4.63 31.04
CA ALA A 40 -7.79 4.02 31.68
C ALA A 40 -9.10 4.62 31.13
N LEU A 41 -9.05 5.75 30.42
CA LEU A 41 -10.19 6.40 29.82
C LEU A 41 -10.82 5.56 28.72
N LEU A 42 -12.14 5.66 28.59
CA LEU A 42 -12.90 4.91 27.60
C LEU A 42 -12.58 5.39 26.17
N SER A 43 -12.44 6.71 25.99
CA SER A 43 -12.06 7.32 24.72
C SER A 43 -10.71 6.79 24.19
N SER A 44 -9.69 6.72 25.05
CA SER A 44 -8.39 6.14 24.69
C SER A 44 -8.48 4.67 24.27
N LYS A 45 -9.34 3.89 24.92
CA LYS A 45 -9.59 2.49 24.56
C LYS A 45 -10.33 2.35 23.25
N MET A 46 -11.30 3.23 22.99
CA MET A 46 -12.07 3.25 21.74
C MET A 46 -11.19 3.63 20.55
N ILE A 47 -10.28 4.59 20.71
CA ILE A 47 -9.29 4.93 19.68
C ILE A 47 -8.44 3.70 19.30
N LYS A 48 -7.89 3.01 20.30
CA LYS A 48 -7.11 1.78 20.06
C LYS A 48 -7.94 0.71 19.34
N LEU A 49 -9.20 0.53 19.75
CA LEU A 49 -10.10 -0.43 19.12
C LEU A 49 -10.40 -0.06 17.68
N ALA A 50 -10.63 1.22 17.38
CA ALA A 50 -10.87 1.69 16.01
C ALA A 50 -9.69 1.36 15.09
N PHE A 51 -8.45 1.58 15.55
CA PHE A 51 -7.26 1.23 14.78
C PHE A 51 -7.09 -0.29 14.59
N VAL A 52 -7.42 -1.10 15.60
CA VAL A 52 -7.41 -2.58 15.47
C VAL A 52 -8.47 -3.06 14.49
N CYS A 53 -9.68 -2.51 14.55
CA CYS A 53 -10.75 -2.85 13.59
C CYS A 53 -10.37 -2.46 12.18
N ARG A 54 -9.76 -1.27 12.00
CA ARG A 54 -9.26 -0.82 10.70
C ARG A 54 -8.20 -1.75 10.14
N ALA A 55 -7.21 -2.14 10.96
CA ALA A 55 -6.16 -3.06 10.53
C ALA A 55 -6.75 -4.40 10.07
N ARG A 56 -7.69 -4.98 10.83
CA ARG A 56 -8.38 -6.22 10.44
C ARG A 56 -9.18 -6.08 9.14
N THR A 57 -9.94 -4.99 9.00
CA THR A 57 -10.70 -4.76 7.76
C THR A 57 -9.78 -4.61 6.55
N GLN A 58 -8.57 -4.05 6.74
CA GLN A 58 -7.56 -3.96 5.69
C GLN A 58 -6.95 -5.34 5.35
N GLU A 59 -6.66 -6.15 6.36
CA GLU A 59 -6.18 -7.52 6.17
C GLU A 59 -7.23 -8.37 5.42
N ASP A 60 -8.49 -8.35 5.88
CA ASP A 60 -9.59 -9.05 5.22
C ASP A 60 -9.80 -8.58 3.78
N ALA A 61 -9.73 -7.27 3.52
CA ALA A 61 -9.85 -6.71 2.18
C ALA A 61 -8.68 -7.11 1.27
N LEU A 62 -7.46 -7.20 1.81
CA LEU A 62 -6.30 -7.70 1.09
C LEU A 62 -6.43 -9.18 0.75
N GLU A 63 -6.99 -10.00 1.66
CA GLU A 63 -7.23 -11.42 1.39
C GLU A 63 -8.31 -11.64 0.31
N GLU A 64 -9.36 -10.81 0.29
CA GLU A 64 -10.48 -10.93 -0.65
C GLU A 64 -10.21 -10.30 -2.03
N ASN A 65 -9.34 -9.28 -2.13
CA ASN A 65 -9.11 -8.55 -3.37
C ASN A 65 -7.71 -8.80 -3.96
N PRO A 66 -7.62 -9.67 -4.97
CA PRO A 66 -6.33 -10.01 -5.58
C PRO A 66 -5.60 -8.80 -6.21
N ASP A 67 -6.32 -7.76 -6.65
CA ASP A 67 -5.69 -6.56 -7.20
C ASP A 67 -4.94 -5.77 -6.10
N GLN A 68 -5.48 -5.75 -4.87
CA GLN A 68 -4.83 -5.12 -3.73
C GLN A 68 -3.61 -5.92 -3.25
N ARG A 69 -3.69 -7.25 -3.26
CA ARG A 69 -2.54 -8.11 -2.96
C ARG A 69 -1.40 -7.92 -3.96
N ILE A 70 -1.75 -7.80 -5.25
CA ILE A 70 -0.78 -7.48 -6.31
C ILE A 70 -0.15 -6.11 -6.05
N LEU A 71 -0.93 -5.13 -5.61
CA LEU A 71 -0.43 -3.80 -5.31
C LEU A 71 0.53 -3.80 -4.11
N ALA A 72 0.21 -4.55 -3.05
CA ALA A 72 1.11 -4.72 -1.91
C ALA A 72 2.43 -5.39 -2.32
N ALA A 73 2.37 -6.49 -3.07
CA ALA A 73 3.56 -7.16 -3.60
C ALA A 73 4.38 -6.28 -4.56
N LEU A 74 3.72 -5.36 -5.26
CA LEU A 74 4.39 -4.41 -6.15
C LEU A 74 5.15 -3.33 -5.39
N LEU A 75 4.63 -2.87 -4.25
CA LEU A 75 5.34 -1.94 -3.36
C LEU A 75 6.64 -2.57 -2.86
N GLU A 76 6.55 -3.78 -2.30
CA GLU A 76 7.72 -4.54 -1.87
C GLU A 76 8.73 -4.76 -3.00
N PHE A 77 8.23 -5.09 -4.21
CA PHE A 77 9.07 -5.25 -5.39
C PHE A 77 9.88 -3.99 -5.70
N LEU A 78 9.26 -2.81 -5.65
CA LEU A 78 9.91 -1.53 -5.97
C LEU A 78 10.96 -1.15 -4.92
N ASP A 79 10.78 -1.54 -3.66
CA ASP A 79 11.74 -1.31 -2.60
C ASP A 79 12.97 -2.23 -2.70
N GLU A 80 12.78 -3.45 -3.22
CA GLU A 80 13.83 -4.47 -3.29
C GLU A 80 14.56 -4.54 -4.65
N ASN A 81 13.99 -3.96 -5.72
CA ASN A 81 14.47 -4.14 -7.08
C ASN A 81 14.67 -2.82 -7.82
N ASP A 82 15.91 -2.56 -8.21
CA ASP A 82 16.24 -1.42 -9.04
C ASP A 82 15.60 -1.50 -10.44
N PRO A 83 15.14 -0.37 -11.00
CA PRO A 83 14.69 -0.30 -12.38
C PRO A 83 15.84 -0.49 -13.36
N ILE A 84 15.49 -0.71 -14.64
CA ILE A 84 16.46 -0.85 -15.73
C ILE A 84 17.27 0.43 -15.87
N LEU A 85 18.58 0.30 -16.06
CA LEU A 85 19.48 1.40 -16.38
C LEU A 85 19.38 1.75 -17.88
N ASP A 86 19.45 3.02 -18.21
CA ASP A 86 19.61 3.46 -19.59
C ASP A 86 21.02 3.20 -20.12
N GLN A 87 21.33 3.64 -21.36
CA GLN A 87 22.64 3.45 -21.98
C GLN A 87 23.74 4.21 -21.26
N ASP A 88 23.41 5.31 -20.61
CA ASP A 88 24.32 6.18 -19.86
C ASP A 88 24.46 5.74 -18.38
N GLY A 89 23.76 4.67 -17.99
CA GLY A 89 23.81 4.13 -16.63
C GLY A 89 22.90 4.86 -15.64
N LYS A 90 21.93 5.63 -16.11
CA LYS A 90 20.92 6.28 -15.26
C LYS A 90 19.74 5.35 -15.03
N LEU A 91 19.16 5.41 -13.85
CA LEU A 91 17.93 4.70 -13.52
C LEU A 91 16.78 5.21 -14.40
N THR A 92 16.01 4.28 -14.94
CA THR A 92 14.75 4.57 -15.63
C THR A 92 13.57 4.29 -14.69
N GLU A 93 12.34 4.26 -15.20
CA GLU A 93 11.17 3.76 -14.47
C GLU A 93 10.70 2.40 -15.01
N PHE A 94 11.52 1.73 -15.81
CA PHE A 94 11.13 0.49 -16.47
C PHE A 94 11.64 -0.75 -15.73
N HIS A 95 10.79 -1.75 -15.62
CA HIS A 95 11.11 -3.08 -15.11
C HIS A 95 10.70 -4.14 -16.12
N VAL A 96 11.48 -5.21 -16.24
CA VAL A 96 11.13 -6.35 -17.11
C VAL A 96 9.87 -7.01 -16.58
N SER A 97 8.85 -7.15 -17.43
CA SER A 97 7.54 -7.68 -17.01
C SER A 97 7.61 -9.10 -16.43
N ASP A 98 8.55 -9.91 -16.91
CA ASP A 98 8.72 -11.27 -16.41
C ASP A 98 9.36 -11.30 -15.01
N THR A 99 10.26 -10.37 -14.71
CA THR A 99 10.83 -10.21 -13.36
C THR A 99 9.75 -9.80 -12.36
N VAL A 100 8.94 -8.79 -12.71
CA VAL A 100 7.80 -8.34 -11.88
C VAL A 100 6.82 -9.50 -11.65
N LEU A 101 6.48 -10.25 -12.71
CA LEU A 101 5.56 -11.38 -12.61
C LEU A 101 6.10 -12.49 -11.72
N THR A 102 7.38 -12.83 -11.86
CA THR A 102 8.01 -13.88 -11.04
C THR A 102 7.98 -13.49 -9.57
N TYR A 103 8.36 -12.26 -9.25
CA TYR A 103 8.33 -11.74 -7.88
C TYR A 103 6.93 -11.82 -7.26
N ILE A 104 5.91 -11.38 -8.01
CA ILE A 104 4.51 -11.41 -7.53
C ILE A 104 4.04 -12.85 -7.29
N ARG A 105 4.42 -13.80 -8.16
CA ARG A 105 4.04 -15.21 -8.02
C ARG A 105 4.67 -15.92 -6.82
N GLU A 106 5.79 -15.43 -6.34
CA GLU A 106 6.47 -15.95 -5.15
C GLU A 106 5.76 -15.55 -3.85
N ARG A 107 4.79 -14.63 -3.91
CA ARG A 107 3.99 -14.24 -2.75
C ARG A 107 2.80 -15.19 -2.56
N ASP A 108 2.47 -15.47 -1.29
CA ASP A 108 1.42 -16.39 -0.92
C ASP A 108 0.11 -16.10 -1.65
N GLY A 109 -0.46 -17.15 -2.26
CA GLY A 109 -1.74 -17.09 -2.97
C GLY A 109 -1.77 -16.18 -4.19
N LEU A 110 -0.62 -15.85 -4.79
CA LEU A 110 -0.49 -15.14 -6.06
C LEU A 110 0.19 -15.98 -7.16
N ASP A 111 0.49 -17.24 -6.92
CA ASP A 111 1.09 -18.21 -7.84
C ASP A 111 0.30 -18.38 -9.16
N TRP A 112 -1.01 -18.21 -9.10
CA TRP A 112 -1.93 -18.30 -10.23
C TRP A 112 -1.90 -17.07 -11.15
N VAL A 113 -1.29 -15.94 -10.73
CA VAL A 113 -1.27 -14.69 -11.52
C VAL A 113 -0.57 -14.92 -12.85
N THR A 114 -1.26 -14.63 -13.94
CA THR A 114 -0.71 -14.68 -15.29
C THR A 114 -0.23 -13.31 -15.74
N LYS A 115 0.67 -13.27 -16.73
CA LYS A 115 1.13 -12.01 -17.36
C LYS A 115 -0.02 -11.15 -17.88
N HIS A 116 -1.07 -11.79 -18.39
CA HIS A 116 -2.25 -11.11 -18.88
C HIS A 116 -3.08 -10.51 -17.72
N TYR A 117 -3.28 -11.28 -16.65
CA TYR A 117 -3.98 -10.80 -15.46
C TYR A 117 -3.24 -9.64 -14.83
N LEU A 118 -1.93 -9.79 -14.57
CA LEU A 118 -1.09 -8.72 -14.03
C LEU A 118 -1.22 -7.42 -14.83
N GLY A 119 -1.08 -7.53 -16.15
CA GLY A 119 -1.22 -6.38 -17.01
C GLY A 119 -2.61 -5.72 -16.98
N LYS A 120 -3.69 -6.48 -16.76
CA LYS A 120 -5.04 -5.95 -16.55
C LYS A 120 -5.20 -5.31 -15.18
N ALA A 121 -4.70 -5.95 -14.12
CA ALA A 121 -4.74 -5.44 -12.75
C ALA A 121 -4.01 -4.09 -12.65
N LEU A 122 -2.79 -3.99 -13.17
CA LEU A 122 -2.03 -2.74 -13.20
C LEU A 122 -2.72 -1.62 -13.98
N ALA A 123 -3.42 -1.96 -15.06
CA ALA A 123 -4.22 -0.99 -15.83
C ALA A 123 -5.48 -0.56 -15.06
N LYS A 124 -6.18 -1.48 -14.41
CA LYS A 124 -7.35 -1.21 -13.58
C LYS A 124 -6.99 -0.32 -12.39
N LEU A 125 -5.87 -0.57 -11.76
CA LEU A 125 -5.29 0.25 -10.69
C LEU A 125 -4.77 1.62 -11.19
N GLN A 126 -4.80 1.86 -12.50
CA GLN A 126 -4.29 3.09 -13.13
C GLN A 126 -2.78 3.31 -12.94
N ILE A 127 -2.03 2.26 -12.63
CA ILE A 127 -0.57 2.29 -12.60
C ILE A 127 -0.03 2.38 -14.03
N LEU A 128 -0.59 1.57 -14.95
CA LEU A 128 -0.29 1.63 -16.38
C LEU A 128 -1.42 2.35 -17.12
N LYS A 129 -1.28 3.65 -17.32
CA LYS A 129 -2.32 4.51 -17.94
C LYS A 129 -2.28 4.46 -19.47
N ASP A 130 -1.08 4.45 -20.04
CA ASP A 130 -0.86 4.44 -21.48
C ASP A 130 -0.26 3.10 -21.92
N ARG A 131 -1.03 2.33 -22.69
CA ARG A 131 -0.57 1.02 -23.17
C ARG A 131 0.71 1.11 -23.99
N LYS A 132 0.92 2.17 -24.75
CA LYS A 132 2.08 2.32 -25.63
C LYS A 132 3.32 2.78 -24.85
N ASN A 133 3.14 3.75 -23.97
CA ASN A 133 4.26 4.36 -23.24
C ASN A 133 4.59 3.62 -21.94
N ASP A 134 3.59 3.03 -21.28
CA ASP A 134 3.80 2.30 -20.02
C ASP A 134 4.07 0.80 -20.21
N ARG A 135 3.96 0.28 -21.46
CA ARG A 135 4.20 -1.12 -21.81
C ARG A 135 5.07 -1.27 -23.06
N PRO A 136 6.23 -0.63 -23.13
CA PRO A 136 7.08 -0.75 -24.30
C PRO A 136 7.75 -2.12 -24.38
N TYR A 137 8.12 -2.51 -25.61
CA TYR A 137 9.08 -3.56 -25.86
C TYR A 137 10.46 -2.96 -25.95
N LEU A 138 11.32 -3.25 -24.99
CA LEU A 138 12.67 -2.71 -24.89
C LEU A 138 13.71 -3.83 -25.09
N ARG A 139 14.89 -3.45 -25.53
CA ARG A 139 16.02 -4.38 -25.61
C ARG A 139 16.83 -4.26 -24.34
N VAL A 140 16.85 -5.31 -23.55
CA VAL A 140 17.47 -5.33 -22.23
C VAL A 140 18.41 -6.54 -22.14
N GLU A 141 19.58 -6.33 -21.59
CA GLU A 141 20.52 -7.39 -21.21
C GLU A 141 20.94 -7.15 -19.75
N GLY A 142 20.71 -8.17 -18.91
CA GLY A 142 20.78 -7.98 -17.47
C GLY A 142 19.79 -6.90 -17.03
N ASN A 143 20.27 -5.87 -16.34
CA ASN A 143 19.47 -4.72 -15.91
C ASN A 143 19.80 -3.44 -16.71
N ARG A 144 20.13 -3.55 -18.00
CA ARG A 144 20.55 -2.39 -18.81
C ARG A 144 19.91 -2.38 -20.19
N LEU A 145 19.54 -1.19 -20.68
CA LEU A 145 19.10 -0.98 -22.06
C LEU A 145 20.27 -1.14 -23.03
N ILE A 146 20.06 -1.92 -24.08
CA ILE A 146 21.03 -2.18 -25.14
C ILE A 146 20.50 -1.75 -26.51
N ARG A 147 21.41 -1.51 -27.46
CA ARG A 147 21.04 -1.07 -28.83
C ARG A 147 20.52 -2.21 -29.71
N SER A 148 20.98 -3.43 -29.47
CA SER A 148 20.65 -4.59 -30.29
C SER A 148 20.34 -5.80 -29.42
N GLY A 149 19.49 -6.73 -29.88
CA GLY A 149 19.08 -7.93 -29.15
C GLY A 149 17.59 -8.16 -29.17
N LYS A 150 17.14 -9.18 -28.43
CA LYS A 150 15.73 -9.52 -28.30
C LYS A 150 14.97 -8.45 -27.52
N GLN A 151 13.80 -8.11 -28.01
CA GLN A 151 12.90 -7.21 -27.30
C GLN A 151 12.12 -7.96 -26.22
N VAL A 152 12.04 -7.37 -25.04
CA VAL A 152 11.23 -7.86 -23.91
C VAL A 152 10.20 -6.83 -23.53
N LEU A 153 9.05 -7.29 -23.08
CA LEU A 153 8.01 -6.41 -22.57
C LEU A 153 8.47 -5.84 -21.21
N CYS A 154 8.37 -4.53 -21.07
CA CYS A 154 8.66 -3.84 -19.82
C CYS A 154 7.40 -3.11 -19.32
N TYR A 155 7.35 -2.89 -18.02
CA TYR A 155 6.36 -2.04 -17.37
C TYR A 155 7.05 -0.79 -16.85
N ARG A 156 6.43 0.36 -17.09
CA ARG A 156 6.83 1.62 -16.49
C ARG A 156 6.16 1.74 -15.12
N LEU A 157 6.93 1.49 -14.08
CA LEU A 157 6.46 1.50 -12.70
C LEU A 157 7.10 2.71 -11.99
N SER A 158 6.40 3.84 -12.02
CA SER A 158 6.82 5.02 -11.25
C SER A 158 6.49 4.79 -9.77
N PRO A 159 7.48 4.87 -8.85
CA PRO A 159 7.24 4.74 -7.42
C PRO A 159 6.16 5.69 -6.90
N ASP A 160 6.22 6.97 -7.30
CA ASP A 160 5.22 7.98 -6.91
C ASP A 160 3.80 7.54 -7.30
N ARG A 161 3.62 7.04 -8.52
CA ARG A 161 2.32 6.58 -9.00
C ARG A 161 1.81 5.34 -8.26
N VAL A 162 2.69 4.41 -7.93
CA VAL A 162 2.33 3.20 -7.17
C VAL A 162 1.95 3.58 -5.74
N ASN A 163 2.71 4.47 -5.11
CA ASN A 163 2.42 4.98 -3.78
C ASN A 163 1.09 5.75 -3.72
N ASP A 164 0.81 6.63 -4.68
CA ASP A 164 -0.48 7.33 -4.78
C ASP A 164 -1.67 6.37 -4.87
N VAL A 165 -1.48 5.25 -5.59
CA VAL A 165 -2.53 4.21 -5.68
C VAL A 165 -2.64 3.46 -4.36
N ALA A 166 -1.51 3.09 -3.74
CA ALA A 166 -1.48 2.39 -2.46
C ALA A 166 -2.15 3.20 -1.34
N GLU A 167 -1.90 4.50 -1.30
CA GLU A 167 -2.57 5.40 -0.35
C GLU A 167 -4.09 5.40 -0.53
N ARG A 168 -4.59 5.42 -1.78
CA ARG A 168 -6.03 5.35 -2.07
C ARG A 168 -6.68 4.06 -1.58
N TYR A 169 -5.95 2.96 -1.57
CA TYR A 169 -6.41 1.67 -1.05
C TYR A 169 -6.02 1.45 0.42
N ALA A 170 -5.42 2.45 1.07
CA ALA A 170 -4.90 2.39 2.44
C ALA A 170 -3.89 1.27 2.69
N ILE A 171 -3.18 0.84 1.65
CA ILE A 171 -2.11 -0.14 1.73
C ILE A 171 -0.85 0.61 2.15
N ARG A 172 -0.29 0.30 3.33
CA ARG A 172 0.98 0.89 3.80
C ARG A 172 2.12 -0.04 3.43
N GLY A 173 3.22 0.53 2.94
CA GLY A 173 4.50 -0.16 2.87
C GLY A 173 4.98 -0.55 4.28
N THR A 174 5.79 -1.58 4.38
CA THR A 174 6.28 -2.18 5.62
C THR A 174 7.10 -1.26 6.53
N ASP A 175 7.55 -0.10 6.04
CA ASP A 175 8.44 0.80 6.79
C ASP A 175 7.79 1.64 7.88
N SER A 176 6.45 1.69 7.98
CA SER A 176 5.78 2.54 8.97
C SER A 176 5.56 1.89 10.34
N ILE A 177 5.99 0.64 10.54
CA ILE A 177 5.78 -0.09 11.82
C ILE A 177 6.98 0.04 12.77
N SER A 178 8.17 0.43 12.29
CA SER A 178 9.40 0.39 13.12
C SER A 178 9.65 1.63 13.99
N GLU A 179 8.93 2.74 13.82
CA GLU A 179 9.15 3.97 14.61
C GLU A 179 8.23 4.14 15.83
N ALA A 180 7.18 3.31 15.96
CA ALA A 180 6.22 3.44 17.07
C ALA A 180 6.57 2.60 18.32
N GLU A 181 7.62 1.78 18.28
CA GLU A 181 8.07 0.95 19.40
C GLU A 181 9.51 1.23 19.79
N LYS A 182 9.83 2.47 20.19
CA LYS A 182 10.97 2.72 21.08
C LYS A 182 10.46 3.38 22.35
N PRO A 183 10.66 2.73 23.49
CA PRO A 183 10.29 3.23 24.81
C PRO A 183 11.12 4.43 25.21
#